data_a35754f00c21c4029cee8a1f30a46807
#
_entry.id   a35754f00c21c4029cee8a1f30a46807
#
_cell.length_a   1.000
_cell.length_b   1.000
_cell.length_c   1.000
_cell.angle_alpha   90.00
_cell.angle_beta   90.00
_cell.angle_gamma   90.00
#
_symmetry.space_group_name_H-M   'P 1'
#
loop_
_entity.id
_entity.type
_entity.pdbx_description
1 polymer ?
#
loop_
_entity_poly.entity_id
_entity_poly.type
_entity_poly.pdbx_seq_one_letter_code
_entity_poly.pdbx_strand_id
1 'polypeptide(L)'
;VGSEMCIGDSMELAGEGGPLPLRRALAASSMLSSDVSAGFDPAYASAFEAKNSAFLGRGLVFNKYTGSRGKSGSNDANAEYVARIRRVMDDAGVSFQTAELGKVDVGGGGTIAYIPAKYGMDVIDSGVAVLSMHSPWEVASKADIYEAFKGYEAFLKNA
;
A
#
# COMPACT_ATOMS: atom_id res chain seq x y z
N VAL A 1 9.58 13.47 6.67
CA VAL A 1 10.75 14.28 7.05
C VAL A 1 11.91 13.39 7.46
N GLY A 2 11.73 12.41 8.40
CA GLY A 2 12.84 11.58 8.89
C GLY A 2 13.48 10.68 7.83
N SER A 3 12.69 9.98 7.02
CA SER A 3 13.20 9.08 5.97
C SER A 3 13.92 9.82 4.84
N GLU A 4 13.46 11.00 4.46
CA GLU A 4 14.12 11.84 3.45
C GLU A 4 15.51 12.27 3.94
N MET A 5 15.64 12.66 5.20
CA MET A 5 16.94 12.99 5.81
C MET A 5 17.88 11.78 5.81
N CYS A 6 17.43 10.62 6.26
CA CYS A 6 18.26 9.41 6.29
C CYS A 6 18.76 8.99 4.91
N ILE A 7 17.92 9.10 3.86
CA ILE A 7 18.33 8.81 2.49
C ILE A 7 19.36 9.86 2.02
N GLY A 8 19.10 11.15 2.28
CA GLY A 8 20.02 12.24 1.95
C GLY A 8 21.39 12.07 2.61
N ASP A 9 21.41 11.81 3.91
CA ASP A 9 22.64 11.57 4.67
C ASP A 9 23.42 10.34 4.15
N SER A 10 22.70 9.25 3.83
CA SER A 10 23.33 8.06 3.26
C SER A 10 23.93 8.32 1.89
N MET A 11 23.27 9.10 1.03
CA MET A 11 23.78 9.48 -0.27
C MET A 11 24.99 10.41 -0.14
N GLU A 12 24.98 11.32 0.82
CA GLU A 12 26.10 12.23 1.10
C GLU A 12 27.33 11.45 1.55
N LEU A 13 27.16 10.48 2.44
CA LEU A 13 28.22 9.56 2.87
C LEU A 13 28.76 8.70 1.71
N ALA A 14 27.93 8.37 0.74
CA ALA A 14 28.32 7.64 -0.47
C ALA A 14 28.98 8.53 -1.55
N GLY A 15 29.10 9.83 -1.32
CA GLY A 15 29.66 10.78 -2.29
C GLY A 15 28.68 11.26 -3.37
N GLU A 16 27.40 10.91 -3.22
CA GLU A 16 26.30 11.25 -4.16
C GLU A 16 25.36 12.31 -3.55
N GLY A 17 25.86 13.14 -2.66
CA GLY A 17 25.07 14.13 -1.93
C GLY A 17 24.50 15.25 -2.80
N GLY A 18 23.49 15.92 -2.26
CA GLY A 18 22.87 17.11 -2.84
C GLY A 18 21.39 16.94 -3.19
N PRO A 19 20.67 18.05 -3.39
CA PRO A 19 19.21 18.01 -3.57
C PRO A 19 18.75 17.36 -4.88
N LEU A 20 19.52 17.46 -5.96
CA LEU A 20 19.14 16.88 -7.24
C LEU A 20 19.36 15.36 -7.29
N PRO A 21 20.52 14.81 -6.85
CA PRO A 21 20.67 13.37 -6.70
C PRO A 21 19.60 12.73 -5.80
N LEU A 22 19.30 13.33 -4.64
CA LEU A 22 18.26 12.85 -3.74
C LEU A 22 16.88 12.78 -4.44
N ARG A 23 16.47 13.83 -5.14
CA ARG A 23 15.19 13.85 -5.86
C ARG A 23 15.14 12.81 -6.97
N ARG A 24 16.23 12.57 -7.68
CA ARG A 24 16.31 11.53 -8.71
C ARG A 24 16.21 10.13 -8.10
N ALA A 25 16.87 9.90 -6.96
CA ALA A 25 16.79 8.63 -6.25
C ALA A 25 15.37 8.36 -5.77
N LEU A 26 14.69 9.35 -5.17
CA LEU A 26 13.30 9.21 -4.76
C LEU A 26 12.36 8.94 -5.95
N ALA A 27 12.49 9.70 -7.04
CA ALA A 27 11.67 9.51 -8.23
C ALA A 27 11.90 8.14 -8.93
N ALA A 28 13.05 7.53 -8.72
CA ALA A 28 13.37 6.19 -9.23
C ALA A 28 13.02 5.08 -8.22
N SER A 29 12.47 5.43 -7.06
CA SER A 29 12.16 4.48 -5.99
C SER A 29 10.73 3.97 -6.08
N SER A 30 10.54 2.76 -5.58
CA SER A 30 9.24 2.11 -5.46
C SER A 30 8.96 1.76 -4.00
N MET A 31 7.71 1.82 -3.59
CA MET A 31 7.31 1.57 -2.20
C MET A 31 6.04 0.76 -2.12
N LEU A 32 6.04 -0.29 -1.31
CA LEU A 32 4.84 -0.84 -0.71
C LEU A 32 4.59 -0.09 0.61
N SER A 33 3.56 0.73 0.65
CA SER A 33 3.12 1.40 1.88
C SER A 33 2.36 0.38 2.72
N SER A 34 3.07 -0.26 3.67
CA SER A 34 2.50 -1.33 4.47
C SER A 34 1.57 -0.77 5.53
N ASP A 35 0.28 -1.00 5.33
CA ASP A 35 -0.80 -0.66 6.24
C ASP A 35 -1.92 -1.70 6.09
N VAL A 36 -2.82 -1.79 7.07
CA VAL A 36 -3.99 -2.67 6.99
C VAL A 36 -5.04 -2.11 6.05
N SER A 37 -5.87 -2.97 5.49
CA SER A 37 -7.00 -2.59 4.64
C SER A 37 -8.33 -2.93 5.30
N ALA A 38 -9.34 -2.07 5.14
CA ALA A 38 -10.67 -2.36 5.65
C ALA A 38 -11.27 -3.58 4.93
N GLY A 39 -11.47 -4.67 5.67
CA GLY A 39 -12.16 -5.85 5.18
C GLY A 39 -13.67 -5.60 5.06
N PHE A 40 -14.30 -6.21 4.06
CA PHE A 40 -15.76 -6.14 3.90
C PHE A 40 -16.44 -6.69 5.15
N ASP A 41 -17.22 -5.85 5.80
CA ASP A 41 -18.00 -6.21 6.98
C ASP A 41 -19.48 -6.32 6.60
N PRO A 42 -20.09 -7.52 6.67
CA PRO A 42 -21.51 -7.70 6.38
C PRO A 42 -22.45 -6.91 7.28
N ALA A 43 -22.03 -6.60 8.53
CA ALA A 43 -22.81 -5.81 9.45
C ALA A 43 -22.88 -4.32 9.05
N TYR A 44 -21.92 -3.85 8.25
CA TYR A 44 -21.81 -2.48 7.77
C TYR A 44 -21.71 -2.42 6.24
N ALA A 45 -22.36 -3.32 5.54
CA ALA A 45 -22.27 -3.48 4.09
C ALA A 45 -22.51 -2.18 3.29
N SER A 46 -23.31 -1.25 3.82
CA SER A 46 -23.59 0.04 3.16
C SER A 46 -22.38 0.98 3.07
N ALA A 47 -21.36 0.77 3.93
CA ALA A 47 -20.11 1.52 3.91
C ALA A 47 -19.10 1.00 2.88
N PHE A 48 -19.41 -0.10 2.21
CA PHE A 48 -18.52 -0.78 1.27
C PHE A 48 -19.14 -0.87 -0.13
N GLU A 49 -18.27 -0.92 -1.14
CA GLU A 49 -18.61 -1.43 -2.47
C GLU A 49 -18.05 -2.84 -2.57
N ALA A 50 -18.93 -3.85 -2.49
CA ALA A 50 -18.52 -5.26 -2.37
C ALA A 50 -17.59 -5.73 -3.50
N LYS A 51 -17.69 -5.15 -4.71
CA LYS A 51 -16.84 -5.52 -5.84
C LYS A 51 -15.41 -5.00 -5.73
N ASN A 52 -15.20 -3.96 -4.92
CA ASN A 52 -13.91 -3.30 -4.75
C ASN A 52 -13.38 -3.43 -3.31
N SER A 53 -13.99 -4.28 -2.49
CA SER A 53 -13.60 -4.45 -1.09
C SER A 53 -12.63 -5.61 -0.91
N ALA A 54 -11.77 -5.49 0.08
CA ALA A 54 -10.94 -6.59 0.54
C ALA A 54 -11.75 -7.59 1.37
N PHE A 55 -11.39 -8.85 1.28
CA PHE A 55 -12.00 -9.93 2.07
C PHE A 55 -10.94 -10.70 2.85
N LEU A 56 -11.25 -11.06 4.08
CA LEU A 56 -10.38 -11.93 4.88
C LEU A 56 -10.22 -13.30 4.21
N GLY A 57 -9.03 -13.86 4.28
CA GLY A 57 -8.73 -15.17 3.72
C GLY A 57 -8.42 -15.17 2.22
N ARG A 58 -8.22 -14.00 1.61
CA ARG A 58 -7.87 -13.87 0.20
C ARG A 58 -6.47 -13.35 -0.07
N GLY A 59 -5.62 -13.34 0.95
CA GLY A 59 -4.23 -12.98 0.83
C GLY A 59 -3.95 -11.49 1.00
N LEU A 60 -2.78 -11.08 0.51
CA LEU A 60 -2.30 -9.71 0.57
C LEU A 60 -3.22 -8.76 -0.20
N VAL A 61 -3.53 -7.61 0.37
CA VAL A 61 -4.37 -6.59 -0.26
C VAL A 61 -3.51 -5.49 -0.85
N PHE A 62 -3.77 -5.12 -2.09
CA PHE A 62 -3.25 -3.90 -2.72
C PHE A 62 -4.39 -2.90 -2.89
N ASN A 63 -4.32 -1.76 -2.22
CA ASN A 63 -5.27 -0.68 -2.42
C ASN A 63 -4.76 0.22 -3.54
N LYS A 64 -5.34 0.08 -4.73
CA LYS A 64 -4.96 0.87 -5.89
C LYS A 64 -5.23 2.35 -5.66
N TYR A 65 -6.34 2.65 -5.02
CA TYR A 65 -6.74 4.00 -4.67
C TYR A 65 -7.00 4.12 -3.17
N THR A 66 -6.43 5.15 -2.56
CA THR A 66 -6.67 5.51 -1.16
C THR A 66 -6.92 7.00 -1.06
N GLY A 67 -7.80 7.40 -0.16
CA GLY A 67 -8.09 8.81 0.07
C GLY A 67 -9.26 8.99 1.03
N SER A 68 -9.16 9.97 1.92
CA SER A 68 -10.23 10.28 2.86
C SER A 68 -11.41 10.91 2.14
N ARG A 69 -12.58 10.33 2.30
CA ARG A 69 -13.81 10.73 1.60
C ARG A 69 -13.60 10.88 0.08
N GLY A 70 -12.80 9.99 -0.47
CA GLY A 70 -12.50 9.91 -1.88
C GLY A 70 -11.50 10.92 -2.43
N LYS A 71 -10.99 11.90 -1.67
CA LYS A 71 -10.20 12.97 -2.27
C LYS A 71 -9.04 13.51 -1.45
N SER A 72 -9.11 13.51 -0.12
CA SER A 72 -8.08 14.11 0.71
C SER A 72 -6.94 13.12 0.98
N GLY A 73 -5.69 13.57 0.80
CA GLY A 73 -4.51 12.73 1.01
C GLY A 73 -4.55 11.46 0.16
N SER A 74 -5.03 11.58 -1.09
CA SER A 74 -5.18 10.43 -1.99
C SER A 74 -3.87 10.01 -2.63
N ASN A 75 -3.74 8.71 -2.85
CA ASN A 75 -2.78 8.11 -3.76
C ASN A 75 -3.54 7.22 -4.76
N ASP A 76 -3.19 7.32 -6.02
CA ASP A 76 -3.69 6.46 -7.09
C ASP A 76 -2.49 5.80 -7.78
N ALA A 77 -2.22 4.55 -7.43
CA ALA A 77 -1.08 3.82 -7.97
C ALA A 77 -1.18 3.71 -9.50
N ASN A 78 -0.08 4.04 -10.21
CA ASN A 78 -0.08 3.97 -11.66
C ASN A 78 -0.19 2.53 -12.20
N ALA A 79 -0.73 2.37 -13.39
CA ALA A 79 -1.06 1.06 -13.96
C ALA A 79 0.20 0.21 -14.23
N GLU A 80 1.29 0.83 -14.61
CA GLU A 80 2.57 0.18 -14.89
C GLU A 80 3.16 -0.41 -13.60
N TYR A 81 3.11 0.34 -12.51
CA TYR A 81 3.55 -0.14 -11.20
C TYR A 81 2.67 -1.27 -10.69
N VAL A 82 1.35 -1.14 -10.80
CA VAL A 82 0.41 -2.22 -10.45
C VAL A 82 0.70 -3.49 -11.25
N ALA A 83 0.97 -3.37 -12.55
CA ALA A 83 1.31 -4.51 -13.41
C ALA A 83 2.63 -5.18 -12.97
N ARG A 84 3.65 -4.38 -12.59
CA ARG A 84 4.92 -4.89 -12.05
C ARG A 84 4.70 -5.66 -10.75
N ILE A 85 3.99 -5.08 -9.80
CA ILE A 85 3.69 -5.72 -8.51
C ILE A 85 2.93 -7.04 -8.71
N ARG A 86 1.90 -7.04 -9.54
CA ARG A 86 1.14 -8.26 -9.84
C ARG A 86 2.04 -9.37 -10.37
N ARG A 87 2.93 -9.05 -11.31
CA ARG A 87 3.89 -10.02 -11.84
C ARG A 87 4.80 -10.59 -10.74
N VAL A 88 5.34 -9.74 -9.88
CA VAL A 88 6.18 -10.17 -8.75
C VAL A 88 5.42 -11.13 -7.83
N MET A 89 4.15 -10.86 -7.55
CA MET A 89 3.32 -11.71 -6.70
C MET A 89 2.97 -13.04 -7.38
N ASP A 90 2.58 -13.00 -8.65
CA ASP A 90 2.24 -14.19 -9.44
C ASP A 90 3.45 -15.11 -9.58
N ASP A 91 4.64 -14.59 -9.89
CA ASP A 91 5.88 -15.34 -10.04
C ASP A 91 6.33 -15.97 -8.70
N ALA A 92 6.03 -15.33 -7.59
CA ALA A 92 6.33 -15.84 -6.24
C ALA A 92 5.24 -16.76 -5.65
N GLY A 93 4.13 -16.98 -6.35
CA GLY A 93 3.01 -17.78 -5.87
C GLY A 93 2.37 -17.19 -4.61
N VAL A 94 2.28 -15.87 -4.52
CA VAL A 94 1.62 -15.15 -3.43
C VAL A 94 0.16 -14.91 -3.78
N SER A 95 -0.73 -15.28 -2.86
CA SER A 95 -2.15 -14.96 -2.99
C SER A 95 -2.37 -13.48 -2.66
N PHE A 96 -3.01 -12.76 -3.57
CA PHE A 96 -3.31 -11.35 -3.36
C PHE A 96 -4.65 -10.93 -3.97
N GLN A 97 -5.13 -9.78 -3.55
CA GLN A 97 -6.35 -9.14 -4.05
C GLN A 97 -6.13 -7.64 -4.21
N THR A 98 -6.88 -7.02 -5.10
CA THR A 98 -6.94 -5.55 -5.21
C THR A 98 -8.23 -5.04 -4.62
N ALA A 99 -8.16 -3.93 -3.91
CA ALA A 99 -9.32 -3.34 -3.26
C ALA A 99 -9.20 -1.81 -3.18
N GLU A 100 -10.27 -1.19 -2.75
CA GLU A 100 -10.32 0.19 -2.30
C GLU A 100 -10.68 0.23 -0.81
N LEU A 101 -10.28 1.28 -0.14
CA LEU A 101 -10.52 1.48 1.29
C LEU A 101 -11.93 2.05 1.51
N GLY A 102 -12.94 1.17 1.52
CA GLY A 102 -14.34 1.55 1.66
C GLY A 102 -14.95 2.10 0.37
N LYS A 103 -16.22 2.48 0.45
CA LYS A 103 -16.94 3.07 -0.66
C LYS A 103 -16.52 4.53 -0.89
N VAL A 104 -16.12 4.86 -2.10
CA VAL A 104 -15.72 6.23 -2.48
C VAL A 104 -16.82 7.23 -2.15
N ASP A 105 -16.44 8.38 -1.64
CA ASP A 105 -17.31 9.48 -1.16
C ASP A 105 -18.17 9.17 0.08
N VAL A 106 -18.35 7.90 0.45
CA VAL A 106 -19.15 7.51 1.63
C VAL A 106 -18.25 7.07 2.79
N GLY A 107 -17.23 6.30 2.47
CA GLY A 107 -16.25 5.79 3.43
C GLY A 107 -14.84 6.11 2.93
N GLY A 108 -13.93 5.25 3.30
CA GLY A 108 -12.55 5.34 2.91
C GLY A 108 -11.67 6.02 3.96
N GLY A 109 -10.40 5.73 3.88
CA GLY A 109 -9.37 6.26 4.76
C GLY A 109 -8.23 6.86 3.97
N GLY A 110 -7.63 7.90 4.53
CA GLY A 110 -6.33 8.38 4.09
C GLY A 110 -5.23 7.50 4.67
N THR A 111 -4.23 7.23 3.86
CA THR A 111 -3.00 6.54 4.27
C THR A 111 -1.83 7.49 4.13
N ILE A 112 -0.63 7.06 4.51
CA ILE A 112 0.59 7.86 4.31
C ILE A 112 1.15 7.75 2.89
N ALA A 113 0.61 6.90 2.02
CA ALA A 113 1.11 6.63 0.67
C ALA A 113 1.24 7.89 -0.20
N TYR A 114 0.35 8.87 -0.03
CA TYR A 114 0.41 10.14 -0.76
C TYR A 114 1.67 10.96 -0.43
N ILE A 115 2.29 10.76 0.75
CA ILE A 115 3.48 11.51 1.16
C ILE A 115 4.69 11.15 0.28
N PRO A 116 5.12 9.88 0.18
CA PRO A 116 6.20 9.51 -0.73
C PRO A 116 5.84 9.71 -2.21
N ALA A 117 4.58 9.55 -2.59
CA ALA A 117 4.12 9.82 -3.95
C ALA A 117 4.37 11.27 -4.41
N LYS A 118 4.36 12.26 -3.49
CA LYS A 118 4.70 13.65 -3.81
C LYS A 118 6.16 13.85 -4.26
N TYR A 119 7.04 12.91 -3.95
CA TYR A 119 8.42 12.91 -4.41
C TYR A 119 8.63 12.22 -5.76
N GLY A 120 7.54 11.77 -6.38
CA GLY A 120 7.57 11.06 -7.66
C GLY A 120 7.82 9.56 -7.55
N MET A 121 7.78 9.00 -6.33
CA MET A 121 7.92 7.56 -6.12
C MET A 121 6.70 6.80 -6.66
N ASP A 122 6.94 5.58 -7.13
CA ASP A 122 5.87 4.61 -7.36
C ASP A 122 5.40 4.02 -6.03
N VAL A 123 4.16 4.30 -5.64
CA VAL A 123 3.63 3.91 -4.32
C VAL A 123 2.29 3.21 -4.46
N ILE A 124 2.12 2.11 -3.74
CA ILE A 124 0.82 1.45 -3.53
C ILE A 124 0.68 1.04 -2.07
N ASP A 125 -0.52 1.19 -1.51
CA ASP A 125 -0.82 0.64 -0.19
C ASP A 125 -0.95 -0.87 -0.26
N SER A 126 -0.33 -1.55 0.69
CA SER A 126 -0.23 -3.00 0.72
C SER A 126 -0.33 -3.50 2.16
N GLY A 127 -1.27 -4.41 2.43
CA GLY A 127 -1.44 -4.94 3.78
C GLY A 127 -2.41 -6.11 3.85
N VAL A 128 -2.98 -6.33 5.01
CA VAL A 128 -3.97 -7.38 5.20
C VAL A 128 -5.35 -6.80 5.49
N ALA A 129 -6.39 -7.54 5.07
CA ALA A 129 -7.76 -7.17 5.41
C ALA A 129 -8.00 -7.35 6.91
N VAL A 130 -8.59 -6.32 7.55
CA VAL A 130 -9.00 -6.39 8.94
C VAL A 130 -10.47 -6.00 9.09
N LEU A 131 -11.16 -6.64 10.04
CA LEU A 131 -12.48 -6.21 10.49
C LEU A 131 -12.32 -5.39 11.76
N SER A 132 -13.28 -4.50 12.01
CA SER A 132 -13.32 -3.65 13.21
C SER A 132 -12.07 -2.78 13.38
N MET A 133 -11.54 -2.25 12.26
CA MET A 133 -10.39 -1.34 12.26
C MET A 133 -10.59 -0.19 13.25
N HIS A 134 -9.55 0.13 14.02
CA HIS A 134 -9.52 1.14 15.08
C HIS A 134 -10.38 0.83 16.31
N SER A 135 -10.89 -0.39 16.43
CA SER A 135 -11.59 -0.81 17.64
C SER A 135 -10.63 -1.51 18.63
N PRO A 136 -11.05 -1.74 19.89
CA PRO A 136 -10.24 -2.51 20.84
C PRO A 136 -9.98 -3.97 20.41
N TRP A 137 -10.79 -4.51 19.50
CA TRP A 137 -10.65 -5.85 18.94
C TRP A 137 -10.71 -5.78 17.42
N GLU A 138 -9.57 -5.96 16.81
CA GLU A 138 -9.44 -6.09 15.36
C GLU A 138 -9.22 -7.56 15.00
N VAL A 139 -9.76 -7.97 13.87
CA VAL A 139 -9.69 -9.36 13.40
C VAL A 139 -9.00 -9.40 12.04
N ALA A 140 -7.92 -10.18 11.94
CA ALA A 140 -7.22 -10.47 10.70
C ALA A 140 -7.07 -11.98 10.49
N SER A 141 -6.90 -12.39 9.25
CA SER A 141 -6.59 -13.77 8.90
C SER A 141 -5.10 -14.05 9.05
N LYS A 142 -4.73 -15.11 9.78
CA LYS A 142 -3.34 -15.55 9.87
C LYS A 142 -2.77 -15.99 8.52
N ALA A 143 -3.60 -16.54 7.64
CA ALA A 143 -3.21 -16.90 6.29
C ALA A 143 -2.84 -15.66 5.48
N ASP A 144 -3.61 -14.58 5.59
CA ASP A 144 -3.32 -13.31 4.89
C ASP A 144 -2.03 -12.67 5.41
N ILE A 145 -1.77 -12.75 6.71
CA ILE A 145 -0.50 -12.29 7.30
C ILE A 145 0.69 -13.08 6.74
N TYR A 146 0.54 -14.39 6.56
CA TYR A 146 1.57 -15.21 5.95
C TYR A 146 1.78 -14.87 4.46
N GLU A 147 0.72 -14.64 3.72
CA GLU A 147 0.81 -14.19 2.32
C GLU A 147 1.45 -12.80 2.22
N ALA A 148 1.15 -11.89 3.16
CA ALA A 148 1.82 -10.59 3.22
C ALA A 148 3.32 -10.72 3.48
N PHE A 149 3.73 -11.59 4.38
CA PHE A 149 5.16 -11.89 4.61
C PHE A 149 5.85 -12.35 3.32
N LYS A 150 5.28 -13.34 2.62
CA LYS A 150 5.80 -13.82 1.33
C LYS A 150 5.87 -12.71 0.28
N GLY A 151 4.80 -11.91 0.21
CA GLY A 151 4.70 -10.81 -0.75
C GLY A 151 5.76 -9.73 -0.52
N TYR A 152 6.01 -9.35 0.72
CA TYR A 152 7.06 -8.38 1.05
C TYR A 152 8.46 -8.93 0.77
N GLU A 153 8.71 -10.21 1.07
CA GLU A 153 9.96 -10.87 0.70
C GLU A 153 10.16 -10.89 -0.82
N ALA A 154 9.13 -11.24 -1.57
CA ALA A 154 9.16 -11.26 -3.03
C ALA A 154 9.42 -9.86 -3.61
N PHE A 155 8.75 -8.85 -3.08
CA PHE A 155 8.97 -7.46 -3.47
C PHE A 155 10.42 -7.03 -3.26
N LEU A 156 10.97 -7.24 -2.08
CA LEU A 156 12.36 -6.85 -1.77
C LEU A 156 13.41 -7.55 -2.64
N LYS A 157 13.09 -8.74 -3.15
CA LYS A 157 14.00 -9.49 -4.04
C LYS A 157 13.91 -9.09 -5.51
N ASN A 158 12.77 -8.52 -5.95
CA ASN A 158 12.43 -8.40 -7.38
C ASN A 158 11.91 -7.00 -7.79
N ALA A 159 11.90 -6.03 -6.88
CA ALA A 159 11.41 -4.68 -7.16
C ALA A 159 12.50 -3.75 -7.68
#